data_4f9bc9e2db0ad175bc5d3b919fc88946
#
_entry.id   4f9bc9e2db0ad175bc5d3b919fc88946
#
_cell.length_a   1.000
_cell.length_b   1.000
_cell.length_c   1.000
_cell.angle_alpha   90.00
_cell.angle_beta   90.00
_cell.angle_gamma   90.00
#
_symmetry.space_group_name_H-M   'P 1'
#
loop_
_entity.id
_entity.type
_entity.pdbx_description
1 polymer ?
#
loop_
_entity_poly.entity_id
_entity_poly.type
_entity_poly.pdbx_seq_one_letter_code
_entity_poly.pdbx_strand_id
1 'polypeptide(L)'
;MSPTISGFVFCGGQSTRFGSNKMLHAIDGVAMGRVVLNNLTSSFVGNSSYVGPQVDHGDFVNVPSMSGEREGNGPLGAICDVLEIATTDFVVFAPCDTPFFTTGDFERLIETSGNHDVGVAADNQDPYLRHWLLSCWNVEATRDHMIEAYSSGERAIHRAITGLNVIEQRFSNHVLTNVNTPSDTQ
;
A
#
# COMPACT_ATOMS: atom_id res chain seq x y z
N MET A 1 22.64 8.09 -9.11
CA MET A 1 21.28 8.59 -9.40
C MET A 1 20.44 8.31 -8.18
N SER A 2 19.46 9.15 -7.89
CA SER A 2 18.47 8.81 -6.84
C SER A 2 17.61 7.62 -7.31
N PRO A 3 17.18 6.72 -6.42
CA PRO A 3 16.35 5.60 -6.81
C PRO A 3 15.00 6.07 -7.37
N THR A 4 14.49 5.33 -8.33
CA THR A 4 13.16 5.55 -8.90
C THR A 4 12.11 4.82 -8.07
N ILE A 5 10.96 5.46 -7.83
CA ILE A 5 9.92 4.94 -6.92
C ILE A 5 8.55 5.07 -7.56
N SER A 6 7.75 4.02 -7.52
CA SER A 6 6.32 4.02 -7.89
C SER A 6 5.45 3.74 -6.67
N GLY A 7 4.27 4.36 -6.63
CA GLY A 7 3.31 4.20 -5.53
C GLY A 7 2.03 3.47 -5.96
N PHE A 8 1.51 2.62 -5.09
CA PHE A 8 0.28 1.85 -5.36
C PHE A 8 -0.65 1.85 -4.16
N VAL A 9 -1.87 2.37 -4.37
CA VAL A 9 -2.91 2.38 -3.33
C VAL A 9 -3.86 1.21 -3.57
N PHE A 10 -3.97 0.30 -2.60
CA PHE A 10 -4.90 -0.81 -2.64
C PHE A 10 -6.33 -0.35 -2.37
N CYS A 11 -7.17 -0.45 -3.38
CA CYS A 11 -8.58 -0.04 -3.34
C CYS A 11 -9.55 -1.23 -3.43
N GLY A 12 -9.04 -2.45 -3.29
CA GLY A 12 -9.81 -3.69 -3.34
C GLY A 12 -10.22 -4.18 -1.95
N GLY A 13 -11.34 -4.90 -1.91
CA GLY A 13 -11.90 -5.54 -0.72
C GLY A 13 -13.42 -5.45 -0.72
N GLN A 14 -14.10 -6.53 -0.30
CA GLN A 14 -15.56 -6.51 -0.14
C GLN A 14 -15.91 -5.64 1.08
N SER A 15 -16.19 -4.35 0.83
CA SER A 15 -16.57 -3.37 1.86
C SER A 15 -18.01 -3.59 2.36
N THR A 16 -18.34 -4.81 2.78
CA THR A 16 -19.71 -5.20 3.18
C THR A 16 -20.26 -4.37 4.35
N ARG A 17 -19.37 -3.81 5.18
CA ARG A 17 -19.75 -2.97 6.33
C ARG A 17 -20.03 -1.51 5.95
N PHE A 18 -19.49 -1.03 4.84
CA PHE A 18 -19.69 0.33 4.35
C PHE A 18 -20.97 0.48 3.51
N GLY A 19 -21.54 -0.63 3.01
CA GLY A 19 -22.69 -0.60 2.09
C GLY A 19 -22.40 0.03 0.73
N SER A 20 -21.17 0.54 0.52
CA SER A 20 -20.67 1.19 -0.70
C SER A 20 -19.15 0.95 -0.83
N ASN A 21 -18.56 1.36 -1.96
CA ASN A 21 -17.12 1.27 -2.13
C ASN A 21 -16.39 2.18 -1.11
N LYS A 22 -15.70 1.56 -0.15
CA LYS A 22 -15.00 2.23 0.95
C LYS A 22 -14.04 3.33 0.49
N MET A 23 -13.32 3.13 -0.63
CA MET A 23 -12.37 4.11 -1.15
C MET A 23 -13.04 5.44 -1.56
N LEU A 24 -14.36 5.43 -1.83
CA LEU A 24 -15.15 6.60 -2.22
C LEU A 24 -15.76 7.34 -1.03
N HIS A 25 -15.60 6.84 0.19
CA HIS A 25 -16.07 7.56 1.37
C HIS A 25 -15.35 8.91 1.48
N ALA A 26 -16.12 9.99 1.61
CA ALA A 26 -15.56 11.35 1.63
C ALA A 26 -15.02 11.70 3.03
N ILE A 27 -13.80 12.22 3.06
CA ILE A 27 -13.17 12.88 4.21
C ILE A 27 -12.95 14.33 3.78
N ASP A 28 -13.58 15.26 4.46
CA ASP A 28 -13.55 16.70 4.12
C ASP A 28 -13.88 16.98 2.64
N GLY A 29 -14.80 16.23 2.08
CA GLY A 29 -15.26 16.37 0.68
C GLY A 29 -14.39 15.70 -0.37
N VAL A 30 -13.32 15.00 0.02
CA VAL A 30 -12.43 14.24 -0.89
C VAL A 30 -12.58 12.75 -0.61
N ALA A 31 -12.66 11.91 -1.65
CA ALA A 31 -12.72 10.47 -1.49
C ALA A 31 -11.47 9.95 -0.75
N MET A 32 -11.65 9.09 0.25
CA MET A 32 -10.60 8.61 1.15
C MET A 32 -9.42 7.98 0.39
N GLY A 33 -9.68 7.12 -0.59
CA GLY A 33 -8.61 6.56 -1.42
C GLY A 33 -7.84 7.63 -2.20
N ARG A 34 -8.49 8.76 -2.55
CA ARG A 34 -7.84 9.90 -3.22
C ARG A 34 -6.95 10.68 -2.24
N VAL A 35 -7.35 10.81 -0.98
CA VAL A 35 -6.51 11.43 0.06
C VAL A 35 -5.20 10.65 0.19
N VAL A 36 -5.27 9.33 0.34
CA VAL A 36 -4.08 8.46 0.44
C VAL A 36 -3.21 8.58 -0.83
N LEU A 37 -3.83 8.52 -2.02
CA LEU A 37 -3.11 8.64 -3.29
C LEU A 37 -2.40 9.98 -3.42
N ASN A 38 -3.04 11.08 -3.02
CA ASN A 38 -2.43 12.42 -3.05
C ASN A 38 -1.23 12.51 -2.10
N ASN A 39 -1.35 12.00 -0.87
CA ASN A 39 -0.27 11.99 0.10
C ASN A 39 0.93 11.17 -0.41
N LEU A 40 0.65 10.01 -1.00
CA LEU A 40 1.68 9.14 -1.59
C LEU A 40 2.36 9.82 -2.79
N THR A 41 1.59 10.39 -3.71
CA THR A 41 2.12 11.07 -4.91
C THR A 41 2.97 12.30 -4.56
N SER A 42 2.64 12.98 -3.47
CA SER A 42 3.37 14.16 -3.00
C SER A 42 4.66 13.84 -2.26
N SER A 43 4.94 12.57 -1.96
CA SER A 43 6.20 12.11 -1.39
C SER A 43 7.27 11.92 -2.48
N PHE A 44 8.31 11.14 -2.25
CA PHE A 44 9.38 10.86 -3.23
C PHE A 44 8.93 9.99 -4.43
N VAL A 45 7.66 9.70 -4.55
CA VAL A 45 7.08 8.83 -5.58
C VAL A 45 6.94 9.56 -6.91
N GLY A 46 7.55 9.04 -7.97
CA GLY A 46 7.48 9.64 -9.30
C GLY A 46 6.13 9.43 -10.00
N ASN A 47 5.55 8.25 -9.85
CA ASN A 47 4.25 7.86 -10.41
C ASN A 47 3.43 7.09 -9.39
N SER A 48 2.12 7.28 -9.39
CA SER A 48 1.21 6.53 -8.53
C SER A 48 -0.04 6.06 -9.26
N SER A 49 -0.54 4.90 -8.82
CA SER A 49 -1.73 4.24 -9.36
C SER A 49 -2.53 3.64 -8.22
N TYR A 50 -3.76 3.24 -8.46
CA TYR A 50 -4.45 2.37 -7.52
C TYR A 50 -4.54 0.94 -8.05
N VAL A 51 -4.62 -0.02 -7.14
CA VAL A 51 -4.75 -1.45 -7.44
C VAL A 51 -6.19 -1.85 -7.19
N GLY A 52 -6.86 -2.33 -8.23
CA GLY A 52 -8.26 -2.72 -8.22
C GLY A 52 -8.97 -2.40 -9.52
N PRO A 53 -10.26 -2.76 -9.65
CA PRO A 53 -11.02 -2.49 -10.86
C PRO A 53 -11.16 -0.99 -11.10
N GLN A 54 -11.26 -0.61 -12.39
CA GLN A 54 -11.47 0.79 -12.78
C GLN A 54 -12.71 1.37 -12.10
N VAL A 55 -12.58 2.54 -11.49
CA VAL A 55 -13.65 3.25 -10.80
C VAL A 55 -14.04 4.49 -11.60
N ASP A 56 -15.29 4.53 -12.05
CA ASP A 56 -15.86 5.71 -12.70
C ASP A 56 -16.43 6.65 -11.62
N HIS A 57 -15.58 7.47 -11.04
CA HIS A 57 -15.93 8.47 -10.04
C HIS A 57 -15.02 9.70 -10.21
N GLY A 58 -15.57 10.92 -10.01
CA GLY A 58 -14.89 12.19 -10.27
C GLY A 58 -13.48 12.30 -9.69
N ASP A 59 -13.26 11.81 -8.46
CA ASP A 59 -11.95 11.86 -7.80
C ASP A 59 -10.92 10.90 -8.44
N PHE A 60 -11.36 9.94 -9.24
CA PHE A 60 -10.53 8.92 -9.88
C PHE A 60 -10.50 9.00 -11.40
N VAL A 61 -11.14 10.02 -11.97
CA VAL A 61 -11.03 10.29 -13.42
C VAL A 61 -9.57 10.50 -13.78
N ASN A 62 -9.08 9.75 -14.77
CA ASN A 62 -7.70 9.77 -15.24
C ASN A 62 -6.64 9.28 -14.21
N VAL A 63 -7.02 8.67 -13.10
CA VAL A 63 -6.08 7.97 -12.23
C VAL A 63 -5.81 6.59 -12.83
N PRO A 64 -4.54 6.22 -13.10
CA PRO A 64 -4.23 4.89 -13.57
C PRO A 64 -4.70 3.82 -12.57
N SER A 65 -5.35 2.76 -13.07
CA SER A 65 -5.69 1.58 -12.29
C SER A 65 -4.91 0.38 -12.78
N MET A 66 -4.65 -0.55 -11.89
CA MET A 66 -4.00 -1.82 -12.18
C MET A 66 -4.86 -2.97 -11.66
N SER A 67 -5.16 -3.91 -12.56
CA SER A 67 -5.73 -5.21 -12.21
C SER A 67 -4.79 -6.29 -12.76
N GLY A 68 -4.40 -7.23 -11.90
CA GLY A 68 -3.50 -8.31 -12.28
C GLY A 68 -4.22 -9.66 -12.38
N GLU A 69 -3.47 -10.68 -12.78
CA GLU A 69 -3.99 -12.06 -12.94
C GLU A 69 -4.39 -12.68 -11.60
N ARG A 70 -3.84 -12.16 -10.48
CA ARG A 70 -4.09 -12.64 -9.10
C ARG A 70 -5.19 -11.83 -8.40
N GLU A 71 -5.95 -11.02 -9.15
CA GLU A 71 -7.04 -10.22 -8.59
C GLU A 71 -8.05 -11.11 -7.84
N GLY A 72 -8.48 -10.64 -6.66
CA GLY A 72 -9.40 -11.39 -5.80
C GLY A 72 -8.74 -12.46 -4.91
N ASN A 73 -7.46 -12.76 -5.10
CA ASN A 73 -6.71 -13.76 -4.32
C ASN A 73 -5.99 -13.15 -3.09
N GLY A 74 -6.48 -12.03 -2.60
CA GLY A 74 -5.95 -11.37 -1.41
C GLY A 74 -4.76 -10.44 -1.68
N PRO A 75 -4.27 -9.77 -0.63
CA PRO A 75 -3.29 -8.70 -0.77
C PRO A 75 -1.92 -9.19 -1.29
N LEU A 76 -1.51 -10.41 -0.98
CA LEU A 76 -0.25 -10.96 -1.48
C LEU A 76 -0.27 -11.13 -3.00
N GLY A 77 -1.41 -11.57 -3.57
CA GLY A 77 -1.58 -11.65 -5.02
C GLY A 77 -1.38 -10.30 -5.69
N ALA A 78 -2.02 -9.26 -5.16
CA ALA A 78 -1.90 -7.91 -5.68
C ALA A 78 -0.47 -7.34 -5.55
N ILE A 79 0.26 -7.64 -4.48
CA ILE A 79 1.69 -7.30 -4.34
C ILE A 79 2.51 -7.97 -5.44
N CYS A 80 2.30 -9.28 -5.66
CA CYS A 80 3.01 -10.02 -6.72
C CYS A 80 2.73 -9.45 -8.10
N ASP A 81 1.47 -9.11 -8.41
CA ASP A 81 1.10 -8.51 -9.70
C ASP A 81 1.81 -7.17 -9.93
N VAL A 82 1.92 -6.33 -8.89
CA VAL A 82 2.67 -5.07 -8.98
C VAL A 82 4.16 -5.32 -9.16
N LEU A 83 4.77 -6.18 -8.34
CA LEU A 83 6.20 -6.48 -8.41
C LEU A 83 6.60 -7.06 -9.78
N GLU A 84 5.73 -7.86 -10.40
CA GLU A 84 5.98 -8.49 -11.69
C GLU A 84 6.14 -7.46 -12.82
N ILE A 85 5.36 -6.38 -12.81
CA ILE A 85 5.38 -5.34 -13.85
C ILE A 85 6.18 -4.10 -13.48
N ALA A 86 6.61 -3.95 -12.23
CA ALA A 86 7.34 -2.77 -11.77
C ALA A 86 8.67 -2.61 -12.50
N THR A 87 8.94 -1.40 -12.97
CA THR A 87 10.20 -1.01 -13.66
C THR A 87 11.03 -0.02 -12.86
N THR A 88 10.55 0.37 -11.68
CA THR A 88 11.25 1.24 -10.73
C THR A 88 12.10 0.44 -9.75
N ASP A 89 13.04 1.10 -9.08
CA ASP A 89 13.91 0.45 -8.09
C ASP A 89 13.12 0.05 -6.85
N PHE A 90 12.14 0.88 -6.46
CA PHE A 90 11.26 0.63 -5.33
C PHE A 90 9.79 0.80 -5.71
N VAL A 91 8.93 0.07 -4.99
CA VAL A 91 7.48 0.28 -4.97
C VAL A 91 7.01 0.56 -3.54
N VAL A 92 6.08 1.49 -3.40
CA VAL A 92 5.44 1.82 -2.12
C VAL A 92 3.98 1.42 -2.19
N PHE A 93 3.54 0.66 -1.21
CA PHE A 93 2.16 0.25 -1.06
C PHE A 93 1.47 1.02 0.06
N ALA A 94 0.20 1.33 -0.13
CA ALA A 94 -0.68 1.90 0.88
C ALA A 94 -2.10 1.32 0.75
N PRO A 95 -2.78 0.98 1.86
CA PRO A 95 -4.20 0.68 1.81
C PRO A 95 -5.01 1.98 1.70
N CYS A 96 -6.14 1.97 0.98
CA CYS A 96 -6.98 3.16 0.79
C CYS A 96 -7.65 3.66 2.08
N ASP A 97 -7.58 2.89 3.15
CA ASP A 97 -8.23 3.16 4.43
C ASP A 97 -7.31 3.72 5.53
N THR A 98 -6.13 4.20 5.16
CA THR A 98 -5.19 4.90 6.06
C THR A 98 -5.03 6.39 5.70
N PRO A 99 -6.11 7.19 5.70
CA PRO A 99 -6.07 8.57 5.20
C PRO A 99 -5.24 9.53 6.07
N PHE A 100 -4.95 9.13 7.31
CA PHE A 100 -4.15 9.94 8.25
C PHE A 100 -2.64 9.75 8.08
N PHE A 101 -2.21 8.81 7.22
CA PHE A 101 -0.81 8.63 6.87
C PHE A 101 -0.40 9.71 5.86
N THR A 102 0.41 10.65 6.33
CA THR A 102 0.73 11.88 5.60
C THR A 102 1.87 11.70 4.58
N THR A 103 2.09 12.69 3.72
CA THR A 103 3.24 12.77 2.83
C THR A 103 4.56 12.57 3.57
N GLY A 104 4.76 13.27 4.71
CA GLY A 104 5.99 13.14 5.52
C GLY A 104 6.16 11.75 6.16
N ASP A 105 5.05 11.03 6.44
CA ASP A 105 5.12 9.66 6.94
C ASP A 105 5.56 8.70 5.82
N PHE A 106 5.09 8.89 4.58
CA PHE A 106 5.59 8.15 3.41
C PHE A 106 7.07 8.39 3.17
N GLU A 107 7.52 9.64 3.24
CA GLU A 107 8.93 10.01 3.09
C GLU A 107 9.80 9.29 4.12
N ARG A 108 9.41 9.30 5.40
CA ARG A 108 10.12 8.58 6.46
C ARG A 108 10.17 7.07 6.26
N LEU A 109 9.05 6.47 5.78
CA LEU A 109 9.00 5.05 5.47
C LEU A 109 9.98 4.69 4.34
N ILE A 110 9.97 5.48 3.26
CA ILE A 110 10.85 5.30 2.10
C ILE A 110 12.33 5.45 2.50
N GLU A 111 12.68 6.49 3.24
CA GLU A 111 14.05 6.74 3.70
C GLU A 111 14.57 5.60 4.57
N THR A 112 13.74 5.11 5.51
CA THR A 112 14.11 3.98 6.38
C THR A 112 14.33 2.69 5.58
N SER A 113 13.57 2.50 4.51
CA SER A 113 13.64 1.29 3.66
C SER A 113 14.96 1.17 2.88
N GLY A 114 15.65 2.26 2.60
CA GLY A 114 16.78 2.47 1.69
C GLY A 114 17.71 1.29 1.36
N ASN A 115 18.24 0.57 2.37
CA ASN A 115 19.18 -0.55 2.18
C ASN A 115 18.58 -1.92 2.58
N HIS A 116 17.25 -2.00 2.66
CA HIS A 116 16.55 -3.21 3.05
C HIS A 116 15.70 -3.71 1.89
N ASP A 117 15.33 -4.99 1.94
CA ASP A 117 14.46 -5.57 0.92
C ASP A 117 13.04 -5.06 1.08
N VAL A 118 12.58 -4.90 2.35
CA VAL A 118 11.25 -4.39 2.69
C VAL A 118 11.33 -3.46 3.89
N GLY A 119 10.77 -2.25 3.77
CA GLY A 119 10.42 -1.39 4.89
C GLY A 119 8.92 -1.47 5.18
N VAL A 120 8.54 -1.67 6.43
CA VAL A 120 7.13 -1.81 6.85
C VAL A 120 6.79 -0.82 7.95
N ALA A 121 5.59 -0.22 7.86
CA ALA A 121 5.07 0.59 8.94
C ALA A 121 4.66 -0.29 10.12
N ALA A 122 5.11 0.08 11.33
CA ALA A 122 4.84 -0.61 12.57
C ALA A 122 4.30 0.36 13.63
N ASP A 123 3.48 -0.16 14.54
CA ASP A 123 2.95 0.63 15.65
C ASP A 123 4.04 0.89 16.70
N ASN A 124 4.08 2.11 17.25
CA ASN A 124 5.04 2.48 18.28
C ASN A 124 4.63 2.04 19.70
N GLN A 125 3.39 1.63 19.89
CA GLN A 125 2.84 1.16 21.18
C GLN A 125 2.70 -0.35 21.22
N ASP A 126 2.39 -1.00 20.08
CA ASP A 126 2.33 -2.46 19.95
C ASP A 126 3.53 -2.98 19.16
N PRO A 127 4.51 -3.66 19.83
CA PRO A 127 5.71 -4.16 19.17
C PRO A 127 5.45 -5.30 18.17
N TYR A 128 4.25 -5.87 18.15
CA TYR A 128 3.86 -6.97 17.25
C TYR A 128 3.01 -6.53 16.07
N LEU A 129 2.46 -5.30 16.10
CA LEU A 129 1.58 -4.80 15.05
C LEU A 129 2.36 -4.18 13.90
N ARG A 130 2.24 -4.79 12.73
CA ARG A 130 2.83 -4.35 11.47
C ARG A 130 1.74 -4.19 10.43
N HIS A 131 1.81 -3.09 9.69
CA HIS A 131 0.87 -2.77 8.63
C HIS A 131 1.46 -3.16 7.27
N TRP A 132 1.40 -4.46 6.94
CA TRP A 132 2.07 -5.04 5.77
C TRP A 132 1.70 -4.42 4.42
N LEU A 133 0.51 -3.82 4.31
CA LEU A 133 0.09 -3.08 3.13
C LEU A 133 0.55 -1.61 3.13
N LEU A 134 1.19 -1.14 4.20
CA LEU A 134 1.80 0.16 4.31
C LEU A 134 3.31 -0.04 4.36
N SER A 135 3.92 -0.17 3.18
CA SER A 135 5.27 -0.70 3.05
C SER A 135 5.97 -0.22 1.78
N CYS A 136 7.30 -0.25 1.80
CA CYS A 136 8.19 0.08 0.68
C CYS A 136 9.07 -1.14 0.37
N TRP A 137 9.17 -1.53 -0.89
CA TRP A 137 9.78 -2.78 -1.33
C TRP A 137 10.84 -2.52 -2.40
N ASN A 138 12.03 -3.07 -2.22
CA ASN A 138 13.05 -3.15 -3.27
C ASN A 138 12.59 -4.17 -4.32
N VAL A 139 12.36 -3.72 -5.54
CA VAL A 139 11.76 -4.53 -6.59
C VAL A 139 12.67 -5.68 -7.02
N GLU A 140 13.97 -5.42 -7.18
CA GLU A 140 14.95 -6.44 -7.58
C GLU A 140 15.07 -7.54 -6.53
N ALA A 141 15.17 -7.16 -5.26
CA ALA A 141 15.37 -8.10 -4.14
C ALA A 141 14.12 -8.96 -3.85
N THR A 142 12.91 -8.44 -4.13
CA THR A 142 11.67 -9.07 -3.63
C THR A 142 10.83 -9.74 -4.70
N ARG A 143 10.93 -9.35 -5.97
CA ARG A 143 10.08 -9.85 -7.06
C ARG A 143 10.01 -11.36 -7.12
N ASP A 144 11.12 -12.00 -7.41
CA ASP A 144 11.16 -13.45 -7.66
C ASP A 144 10.80 -14.23 -6.39
N HIS A 145 11.29 -13.77 -5.23
CA HIS A 145 11.00 -14.37 -3.94
C HIS A 145 9.48 -14.37 -3.62
N MET A 146 8.81 -13.25 -3.84
CA MET A 146 7.38 -13.12 -3.56
C MET A 146 6.52 -13.92 -4.54
N ILE A 147 6.88 -13.95 -5.83
CA ILE A 147 6.20 -14.73 -6.86
C ILE A 147 6.35 -16.23 -6.58
N GLU A 148 7.54 -16.69 -6.17
CA GLU A 148 7.79 -18.08 -5.80
C GLU A 148 6.98 -18.49 -4.56
N ALA A 149 6.98 -17.67 -3.51
CA ALA A 149 6.19 -17.91 -2.30
C ALA A 149 4.69 -18.02 -2.64
N TYR A 150 4.17 -17.12 -3.46
CA TYR A 150 2.77 -17.16 -3.90
C TYR A 150 2.46 -18.42 -4.72
N SER A 151 3.34 -18.78 -5.66
CA SER A 151 3.19 -19.96 -6.54
C SER A 151 3.24 -21.26 -5.75
N SER A 152 3.99 -21.29 -4.65
CA SER A 152 4.05 -22.41 -3.69
C SER A 152 2.82 -22.52 -2.78
N GLY A 153 1.82 -21.63 -2.94
CA GLY A 153 0.57 -21.68 -2.19
C GLY A 153 0.51 -20.74 -0.98
N GLU A 154 1.55 -19.93 -0.70
CA GLU A 154 1.48 -18.95 0.38
C GLU A 154 0.48 -17.82 0.04
N ARG A 155 -0.22 -17.31 1.05
CA ARG A 155 -1.20 -16.21 0.90
C ARG A 155 -1.02 -15.12 1.97
N ALA A 156 -0.23 -15.38 3.00
CA ALA A 156 0.02 -14.43 4.08
C ALA A 156 1.35 -13.70 3.86
N ILE A 157 1.31 -12.37 3.77
CA ILE A 157 2.49 -11.52 3.51
C ILE A 157 3.60 -11.80 4.53
N HIS A 158 3.27 -11.86 5.83
CA HIS A 158 4.24 -12.06 6.90
C HIS A 158 5.00 -13.41 6.83
N ARG A 159 4.46 -14.42 6.15
CA ARG A 159 5.15 -15.67 5.88
C ARG A 159 5.92 -15.63 4.58
N ALA A 160 5.34 -15.00 3.55
CA ALA A 160 5.97 -14.86 2.25
C ALA A 160 7.31 -14.12 2.31
N ILE A 161 7.47 -13.16 3.22
CA ILE A 161 8.71 -12.37 3.39
C ILE A 161 9.80 -13.08 4.20
N THR A 162 9.57 -14.32 4.65
CA THR A 162 10.58 -15.07 5.43
C THR A 162 11.86 -15.21 4.61
N GLY A 163 12.98 -14.77 5.17
CA GLY A 163 14.29 -14.77 4.50
C GLY A 163 14.68 -13.43 3.86
N LEU A 164 13.75 -12.46 3.75
CA LEU A 164 14.06 -11.10 3.32
C LEU A 164 14.58 -10.23 4.49
N ASN A 165 15.39 -9.24 4.15
CA ASN A 165 15.88 -8.23 5.10
C ASN A 165 14.82 -7.14 5.29
N VAL A 166 14.07 -7.23 6.41
CA VAL A 166 12.93 -6.36 6.72
C VAL A 166 13.31 -5.34 7.80
N ILE A 167 12.99 -4.07 7.56
CA ILE A 167 13.12 -2.98 8.55
C ILE A 167 11.75 -2.44 8.95
N GLU A 168 11.56 -2.10 10.22
CA GLU A 168 10.36 -1.45 10.73
C GLU A 168 10.58 0.05 10.89
N GLN A 169 9.69 0.86 10.29
CA GLN A 169 9.54 2.27 10.64
C GLN A 169 8.34 2.41 11.57
N ARG A 170 8.59 2.91 12.78
CA ARG A 170 7.54 3.04 13.79
C ARG A 170 6.81 4.38 13.68
N PHE A 171 5.48 4.31 13.79
CA PHE A 171 4.58 5.45 13.73
C PHE A 171 3.62 5.44 14.91
N SER A 172 2.98 6.59 15.17
CA SER A 172 1.92 6.66 16.17
C SER A 172 0.67 5.92 15.68
N ASN A 173 -0.10 5.34 16.60
CA ASN A 173 -1.34 4.66 16.30
C ASN A 173 -2.32 5.55 15.51
N HIS A 174 -2.37 6.85 15.80
CA HIS A 174 -3.24 7.79 15.11
C HIS A 174 -3.04 7.78 13.57
N VAL A 175 -1.79 7.87 13.09
CA VAL A 175 -1.54 7.88 11.63
C VAL A 175 -1.73 6.52 10.98
N LEU A 176 -1.66 5.43 11.76
CA LEU A 176 -1.87 4.05 11.32
C LEU A 176 -3.35 3.63 11.40
N THR A 177 -4.24 4.49 11.90
CA THR A 177 -5.66 4.15 12.07
C THR A 177 -6.32 3.85 10.73
N ASN A 178 -6.90 2.66 10.63
CA ASN A 178 -7.75 2.29 9.52
C ASN A 178 -9.17 2.83 9.72
N VAL A 179 -9.66 3.59 8.78
CA VAL A 179 -11.06 4.04 8.74
C VAL A 179 -11.92 2.88 8.25
N ASN A 180 -12.67 2.26 9.16
CA ASN A 180 -13.52 1.09 8.87
C ASN A 180 -15.01 1.40 8.89
N THR A 181 -15.39 2.55 9.44
CA THR A 181 -16.77 3.07 9.49
C THR A 181 -16.75 4.58 9.29
N PRO A 182 -17.87 5.21 8.85
CA PRO A 182 -17.96 6.66 8.74
C PRO A 182 -17.69 7.42 10.06
N SER A 183 -17.88 6.77 11.20
CA SER A 183 -17.61 7.37 12.51
C SER A 183 -16.13 7.46 12.87
N ASP A 184 -15.27 6.72 12.20
CA ASP A 184 -13.81 6.72 12.47
C ASP A 184 -13.13 8.00 11.94
N THR A 185 -13.85 8.85 11.21
CA THR A 185 -13.37 10.13 10.66
C THR A 185 -13.80 11.36 11.46
N GLN A 186 -14.44 11.19 12.65
CA GLN A 186 -14.91 12.28 13.50
C GLN A 186 -13.94 12.61 14.62
#